data_f851ae1beacfd4c04746fdda6a65d6b9
#
_entry.id   f851ae1beacfd4c04746fdda6a65d6b9
#
_cell.length_a   1.000
_cell.length_b   1.000
_cell.length_c   1.000
_cell.angle_alpha   90.00
_cell.angle_beta   90.00
_cell.angle_gamma   90.00
#
_symmetry.space_group_name_H-M   'P 1'
#
loop_
_entity.id
_entity.type
_entity.pdbx_description
1 polymer ?
#
loop_
_entity_poly.entity_id
_entity_poly.type
_entity_poly.pdbx_seq_one_letter_code
_entity_poly.pdbx_strand_id
1 'polypeptide(L)'
;MNRTGVVVVTYNSGDVIERCLDSCAHLRTVVIDNASRDNTRELVRRRPAVELVANPNNRGFAGAVNQGVALLDTEMILLLNPDVELNTSVDPLEDACSRDAVGLATGQLVDLQGRVQTGFTLRRFPTPLALAFEVMGINRLFPGNPVNRRYRCLDLDLSKPSEAEQPPGAFLMFRREVWQRLGGFDTQFHPLWFEDVDFVKRACLLGLKIQYLPEVTARHQGGHSIAGMDWGCREVSWYVSLLRYASKHFRPYAYRGVSAAVVLSSIFRAVIGILRWRSLRPIRVYAEIARIAGLCMISGHVRQLKCSTSYSKAG
;
A
#
# COMPACT_ATOMS: atom_id res chain seq x y z
N MET A 1 -24.86 -16.23 7.33
CA MET A 1 -23.72 -16.11 6.41
C MET A 1 -22.90 -14.90 6.88
N ASN A 2 -21.58 -15.03 7.01
CA ASN A 2 -20.76 -13.88 7.36
C ASN A 2 -20.85 -12.83 6.26
N ARG A 3 -21.16 -11.59 6.65
CA ARG A 3 -21.26 -10.47 5.69
C ARG A 3 -19.86 -10.07 5.17
N THR A 4 -18.81 -10.30 5.96
CA THR A 4 -17.43 -9.94 5.63
C THR A 4 -16.59 -11.15 5.25
N GLY A 5 -15.88 -11.04 4.15
CA GLY A 5 -14.79 -11.92 3.74
C GLY A 5 -13.44 -11.22 3.85
N VAL A 6 -12.43 -11.94 4.28
CA VAL A 6 -11.07 -11.43 4.46
C VAL A 6 -10.19 -11.85 3.29
N VAL A 7 -9.44 -10.91 2.74
CA VAL A 7 -8.37 -11.17 1.75
C VAL A 7 -7.03 -10.85 2.40
N VAL A 8 -6.15 -11.83 2.43
CA VAL A 8 -4.75 -11.68 2.87
C VAL A 8 -3.82 -12.00 1.70
N VAL A 9 -2.93 -11.10 1.36
CA VAL A 9 -1.89 -11.34 0.34
C VAL A 9 -0.57 -11.61 1.03
N THR A 10 0.04 -12.76 0.73
CA THR A 10 1.31 -13.18 1.33
C THR A 10 2.46 -13.22 0.33
N TYR A 11 3.65 -12.86 0.80
CA TYR A 11 4.91 -13.09 0.12
C TYR A 11 6.03 -13.21 1.15
N ASN A 12 6.50 -14.44 1.42
CA ASN A 12 7.46 -14.76 2.48
C ASN A 12 7.03 -14.21 3.85
N SER A 13 5.86 -14.63 4.32
CA SER A 13 5.20 -14.10 5.52
C SER A 13 5.11 -15.13 6.65
N GLY A 14 5.98 -16.16 6.66
CA GLY A 14 5.96 -17.24 7.63
C GLY A 14 6.03 -16.78 9.09
N ASP A 15 6.76 -15.69 9.36
CA ASP A 15 6.96 -15.20 10.73
C ASP A 15 5.72 -14.52 11.34
N VAL A 16 4.75 -14.12 10.52
CA VAL A 16 3.65 -13.22 10.93
C VAL A 16 2.27 -13.77 10.62
N ILE A 17 2.12 -14.60 9.58
CA ILE A 17 0.82 -15.01 9.03
C ILE A 17 -0.08 -15.73 10.06
N GLU A 18 0.47 -16.50 10.98
CA GLU A 18 -0.32 -17.27 11.93
C GLU A 18 -1.15 -16.37 12.82
N ARG A 19 -0.56 -15.31 13.40
CA ARG A 19 -1.28 -14.33 14.24
C ARG A 19 -2.37 -13.59 13.48
N CYS A 20 -2.11 -13.22 12.23
CA CYS A 20 -3.11 -12.62 11.37
C CYS A 20 -4.32 -13.53 11.20
N LEU A 21 -4.09 -14.79 10.81
CA LEU A 21 -5.17 -15.76 10.59
C LEU A 21 -5.91 -16.14 11.88
N ASP A 22 -5.21 -16.23 13.01
CA ASP A 22 -5.83 -16.51 14.30
C ASP A 22 -6.78 -15.38 14.73
N SER A 23 -6.40 -14.12 14.47
CA SER A 23 -7.21 -12.94 14.81
C SER A 23 -8.50 -12.83 13.98
N CYS A 24 -8.55 -13.41 12.79
CA CYS A 24 -9.72 -13.40 11.90
C CYS A 24 -10.34 -14.80 11.68
N ALA A 25 -10.04 -15.78 12.55
CA ALA A 25 -10.46 -17.18 12.38
C ALA A 25 -11.99 -17.40 12.30
N HIS A 26 -12.78 -16.45 12.80
CA HIS A 26 -14.24 -16.46 12.74
C HIS A 26 -14.80 -15.91 11.42
N LEU A 27 -13.96 -15.34 10.55
CA LEU A 27 -14.34 -14.76 9.27
C LEU A 27 -13.94 -15.71 8.12
N ARG A 28 -14.71 -15.69 7.02
CA ARG A 28 -14.31 -16.39 5.80
C ARG A 28 -13.06 -15.74 5.22
N THR A 29 -11.95 -16.47 5.21
CA THR A 29 -10.64 -15.94 4.83
C THR A 29 -10.10 -16.63 3.59
N VAL A 30 -9.64 -15.82 2.62
CA VAL A 30 -8.89 -16.24 1.44
C VAL A 30 -7.48 -15.69 1.54
N VAL A 31 -6.48 -16.56 1.43
CA VAL A 31 -5.06 -16.20 1.36
C VAL A 31 -4.57 -16.37 -0.06
N ILE A 32 -4.03 -15.32 -0.65
CA ILE A 32 -3.35 -15.35 -1.95
C ILE A 32 -1.85 -15.30 -1.72
N ASP A 33 -1.19 -16.42 -1.88
CA ASP A 33 0.26 -16.50 -1.78
C ASP A 33 0.92 -16.15 -3.11
N ASN A 34 1.70 -15.09 -3.12
CA ASN A 34 2.36 -14.54 -4.31
C ASN A 34 3.74 -15.14 -4.56
N ALA A 35 3.83 -16.48 -4.58
CA ALA A 35 5.07 -17.24 -4.84
C ALA A 35 6.08 -17.18 -3.68
N SER A 36 5.64 -17.33 -2.42
CA SER A 36 6.51 -17.46 -1.26
C SER A 36 7.47 -18.65 -1.39
N ARG A 37 8.66 -18.47 -0.83
CA ARG A 37 9.74 -19.48 -0.82
C ARG A 37 10.07 -20.02 0.57
N ASP A 38 9.46 -19.40 1.60
CA ASP A 38 9.53 -19.82 2.99
C ASP A 38 8.38 -20.78 3.36
N ASN A 39 8.17 -21.02 4.64
CA ASN A 39 7.13 -21.91 5.17
C ASN A 39 5.71 -21.30 5.17
N THR A 40 5.49 -20.09 4.60
CA THR A 40 4.19 -19.41 4.59
C THR A 40 3.04 -20.34 4.16
N ARG A 41 3.20 -21.02 3.01
CA ARG A 41 2.15 -21.89 2.45
C ARG A 41 1.84 -23.09 3.34
N GLU A 42 2.86 -23.64 4.00
CA GLU A 42 2.70 -24.74 4.93
C GLU A 42 1.86 -24.31 6.14
N LEU A 43 2.17 -23.17 6.73
CA LEU A 43 1.45 -22.61 7.88
C LEU A 43 -0.02 -22.31 7.55
N VAL A 44 -0.30 -21.77 6.36
CA VAL A 44 -1.68 -21.52 5.91
C VAL A 44 -2.44 -22.85 5.72
N ARG A 45 -1.83 -23.86 5.10
CA ARG A 45 -2.48 -25.19 4.89
C ARG A 45 -2.86 -25.92 6.17
N ARG A 46 -2.24 -25.59 7.30
CA ARG A 46 -2.62 -26.12 8.63
C ARG A 46 -3.97 -25.62 9.12
N ARG A 47 -4.59 -24.66 8.43
CA ARG A 47 -5.88 -24.04 8.76
C ARG A 47 -6.95 -24.42 7.73
N PRO A 48 -7.72 -25.50 7.95
CA PRO A 48 -8.67 -26.02 6.94
C PRO A 48 -9.78 -25.04 6.57
N ALA A 49 -10.11 -24.09 7.45
CA ALA A 49 -11.12 -23.06 7.20
C ALA A 49 -10.64 -21.92 6.29
N VAL A 50 -9.34 -21.87 5.99
CA VAL A 50 -8.72 -20.84 5.16
C VAL A 50 -8.53 -21.35 3.74
N GLU A 51 -9.08 -20.66 2.77
CA GLU A 51 -8.86 -20.96 1.35
C GLU A 51 -7.50 -20.40 0.91
N LEU A 52 -6.59 -21.27 0.43
CA LEU A 52 -5.26 -20.88 -0.03
C LEU A 52 -5.16 -21.00 -1.56
N VAL A 53 -4.83 -19.89 -2.21
CA VAL A 53 -4.42 -19.88 -3.62
C VAL A 53 -2.93 -19.57 -3.72
N ALA A 54 -2.14 -20.53 -4.18
CA ALA A 54 -0.69 -20.39 -4.35
C ALA A 54 -0.35 -20.04 -5.81
N ASN A 55 0.02 -18.81 -6.06
CA ASN A 55 0.46 -18.38 -7.39
C ASN A 55 1.85 -18.91 -7.71
N PRO A 56 2.10 -19.37 -8.96
CA PRO A 56 3.44 -19.82 -9.39
C PRO A 56 4.44 -18.67 -9.51
N ASN A 57 3.94 -17.43 -9.74
CA ASN A 57 4.72 -16.21 -9.88
C ASN A 57 4.08 -15.07 -9.10
N ASN A 58 4.88 -14.11 -8.67
CA ASN A 58 4.38 -12.90 -8.00
C ASN A 58 3.59 -12.02 -8.99
N ARG A 59 2.27 -11.90 -8.77
CA ARG A 59 1.34 -11.11 -9.59
C ARG A 59 1.25 -9.65 -9.16
N GLY A 60 2.04 -9.23 -8.17
CA GLY A 60 1.91 -7.96 -7.49
C GLY A 60 0.75 -7.92 -6.51
N PHE A 61 0.76 -6.93 -5.62
CA PHE A 61 -0.26 -6.81 -4.56
C PHE A 61 -1.66 -6.60 -5.15
N ALA A 62 -1.83 -5.63 -6.06
CA ALA A 62 -3.11 -5.35 -6.71
C ALA A 62 -3.72 -6.58 -7.43
N GLY A 63 -2.88 -7.33 -8.17
CA GLY A 63 -3.33 -8.54 -8.87
C GLY A 63 -3.78 -9.64 -7.92
N ALA A 64 -3.07 -9.82 -6.80
CA ALA A 64 -3.41 -10.79 -5.78
C ALA A 64 -4.68 -10.38 -4.99
N VAL A 65 -4.83 -9.09 -4.64
CA VAL A 65 -6.07 -8.59 -4.01
C VAL A 65 -7.27 -8.85 -4.90
N ASN A 66 -7.18 -8.49 -6.18
CA ASN A 66 -8.27 -8.73 -7.13
C ASN A 66 -8.63 -10.22 -7.25
N GLN A 67 -7.63 -11.10 -7.24
CA GLN A 67 -7.83 -12.55 -7.25
C GLN A 67 -8.56 -13.02 -5.99
N GLY A 68 -8.18 -12.53 -4.81
CA GLY A 68 -8.84 -12.89 -3.54
C GLY A 68 -10.26 -12.39 -3.44
N VAL A 69 -10.52 -11.14 -3.86
CA VAL A 69 -11.88 -10.58 -3.86
C VAL A 69 -12.81 -11.34 -4.81
N ALA A 70 -12.30 -11.81 -5.95
CA ALA A 70 -13.09 -12.57 -6.91
C ALA A 70 -13.56 -13.95 -6.38
N LEU A 71 -12.87 -14.52 -5.40
CA LEU A 71 -13.20 -15.80 -4.76
C LEU A 71 -14.20 -15.67 -3.60
N LEU A 72 -14.41 -14.46 -3.10
CA LEU A 72 -15.36 -14.18 -2.05
C LEU A 72 -16.71 -13.82 -2.65
N ASP A 73 -17.80 -14.30 -2.04
CA ASP A 73 -19.19 -13.97 -2.37
C ASP A 73 -19.85 -13.06 -1.32
N THR A 74 -19.06 -12.56 -0.37
CA THR A 74 -19.49 -11.71 0.74
C THR A 74 -19.76 -10.27 0.29
N GLU A 75 -20.62 -9.56 1.01
CA GLU A 75 -21.02 -8.17 0.74
C GLU A 75 -19.85 -7.19 1.04
N MET A 76 -19.14 -7.43 2.14
CA MET A 76 -18.01 -6.66 2.59
C MET A 76 -16.71 -7.44 2.39
N ILE A 77 -15.68 -6.72 2.01
CA ILE A 77 -14.32 -7.24 1.89
C ILE A 77 -13.43 -6.53 2.89
N LEU A 78 -12.76 -7.29 3.73
CA LEU A 78 -11.73 -6.81 4.62
C LEU A 78 -10.36 -7.19 4.04
N LEU A 79 -9.61 -6.21 3.59
CA LEU A 79 -8.22 -6.39 3.17
C LEU A 79 -7.32 -6.25 4.38
N LEU A 80 -6.54 -7.30 4.66
CA LEU A 80 -5.54 -7.32 5.73
C LEU A 80 -4.16 -7.68 5.18
N ASN A 81 -3.15 -6.97 5.63
CA ASN A 81 -1.78 -7.43 5.44
C ASN A 81 -1.49 -8.64 6.37
N PRO A 82 -0.56 -9.54 5.98
CA PRO A 82 -0.22 -10.72 6.78
C PRO A 82 0.43 -10.40 8.13
N ASP A 83 0.91 -9.17 8.34
CA ASP A 83 1.51 -8.65 9.57
C ASP A 83 0.55 -7.77 10.40
N VAL A 84 -0.76 -7.88 10.10
CA VAL A 84 -1.84 -7.24 10.86
C VAL A 84 -2.59 -8.28 11.69
N GLU A 85 -2.82 -7.96 12.95
CA GLU A 85 -3.56 -8.76 13.93
C GLU A 85 -4.73 -7.93 14.47
N LEU A 86 -5.98 -8.38 14.26
CA LEU A 86 -7.17 -7.70 14.77
C LEU A 86 -7.22 -7.79 16.28
N ASN A 87 -7.38 -6.66 16.98
CA ASN A 87 -7.52 -6.62 18.43
C ASN A 87 -8.99 -6.53 18.87
N THR A 88 -9.88 -6.07 17.99
CA THR A 88 -11.31 -5.86 18.26
C THR A 88 -12.16 -6.45 17.14
N SER A 89 -13.49 -6.57 17.35
CA SER A 89 -14.42 -6.90 16.27
C SER A 89 -14.39 -5.86 15.17
N VAL A 90 -14.65 -6.29 13.93
CA VAL A 90 -14.77 -5.43 12.74
C VAL A 90 -16.23 -5.02 12.45
N ASP A 91 -17.19 -5.45 13.26
CA ASP A 91 -18.62 -5.13 13.09
C ASP A 91 -18.88 -3.63 12.93
N PRO A 92 -18.23 -2.70 13.69
CA PRO A 92 -18.45 -1.27 13.48
C PRO A 92 -18.01 -0.79 12.09
N LEU A 93 -17.01 -1.45 11.44
CA LEU A 93 -16.63 -1.15 10.06
C LEU A 93 -17.70 -1.62 9.08
N GLU A 94 -18.32 -2.78 9.31
CA GLU A 94 -19.45 -3.28 8.53
C GLU A 94 -20.63 -2.32 8.61
N ASP A 95 -20.98 -1.90 9.82
CA ASP A 95 -22.08 -0.94 10.06
C ASP A 95 -21.82 0.40 9.38
N ALA A 96 -20.58 0.89 9.41
CA ALA A 96 -20.21 2.09 8.71
C ALA A 96 -20.35 1.94 7.19
N CYS A 97 -19.84 0.85 6.62
CA CYS A 97 -19.93 0.54 5.19
C CYS A 97 -21.37 0.25 4.73
N SER A 98 -22.29 -0.09 5.62
CA SER A 98 -23.72 -0.30 5.29
C SER A 98 -24.48 1.00 5.01
N ARG A 99 -23.90 2.15 5.32
CA ARG A 99 -24.50 3.46 5.02
C ARG A 99 -24.24 3.82 3.57
N ASP A 100 -25.25 4.23 2.82
CA ASP A 100 -25.19 4.48 1.37
C ASP A 100 -24.01 5.39 0.95
N ALA A 101 -23.74 6.43 1.71
CA ALA A 101 -22.67 7.38 1.42
C ALA A 101 -21.26 6.84 1.70
N VAL A 102 -21.12 5.76 2.50
CA VAL A 102 -19.83 5.21 2.91
C VAL A 102 -19.48 4.00 2.06
N GLY A 103 -18.44 4.10 1.27
CA GLY A 103 -17.96 2.99 0.45
C GLY A 103 -16.86 2.17 1.09
N LEU A 104 -16.10 2.79 2.01
CA LEU A 104 -14.92 2.20 2.65
C LEU A 104 -14.87 2.59 4.13
N ALA A 105 -14.23 1.75 4.94
CA ALA A 105 -13.96 2.05 6.35
C ALA A 105 -12.60 1.46 6.77
N THR A 106 -12.01 2.07 7.80
CA THR A 106 -10.77 1.60 8.41
C THR A 106 -10.78 1.84 9.91
N GLY A 107 -9.99 1.06 10.63
CA GLY A 107 -9.74 1.24 12.05
C GLY A 107 -8.38 1.87 12.34
N GLN A 108 -8.02 1.87 13.61
CA GLN A 108 -6.76 2.38 14.12
C GLN A 108 -5.68 1.29 14.09
N LEU A 109 -4.54 1.60 13.48
CA LEU A 109 -3.36 0.74 13.54
C LEU A 109 -2.48 1.17 14.72
N VAL A 110 -2.09 0.17 15.52
CA VAL A 110 -1.14 0.34 16.63
C VAL A 110 0.12 -0.49 16.39
N ASP A 111 1.25 -0.04 16.94
CA ASP A 111 2.50 -0.80 16.92
C ASP A 111 2.48 -1.96 17.94
N LEU A 112 3.58 -2.73 18.01
CA LEU A 112 3.71 -3.85 18.95
C LEU A 112 3.66 -3.41 20.42
N GLN A 113 3.83 -2.13 20.72
CA GLN A 113 3.73 -1.53 22.06
C GLN A 113 2.35 -0.90 22.32
N GLY A 114 1.40 -1.04 21.40
CA GLY A 114 0.05 -0.46 21.52
C GLY A 114 -0.03 1.04 21.21
N ARG A 115 1.03 1.67 20.69
CA ARG A 115 1.02 3.09 20.32
C ARG A 115 0.46 3.28 18.92
N VAL A 116 -0.39 4.29 18.74
CA VAL A 116 -0.98 4.63 17.44
C VAL A 116 0.11 4.91 16.41
N GLN A 117 0.04 4.26 15.27
CA GLN A 117 0.95 4.49 14.13
C GLN A 117 0.58 5.78 13.40
N THR A 118 0.80 6.93 14.07
CA THR A 118 0.50 8.25 13.53
C THR A 118 1.23 8.49 12.21
N GLY A 119 0.52 9.02 11.21
CA GLY A 119 1.06 9.25 9.87
C GLY A 119 1.15 8.01 8.99
N PHE A 120 0.74 6.84 9.53
CA PHE A 120 0.52 5.61 8.77
C PHE A 120 -0.96 5.19 8.80
N THR A 121 -1.60 5.21 9.97
CA THR A 121 -3.04 4.90 10.14
C THR A 121 -3.93 5.73 9.23
N LEU A 122 -3.67 7.02 9.13
CA LEU A 122 -4.33 7.91 8.17
C LEU A 122 -3.33 8.84 7.50
N ARG A 123 -3.61 9.14 6.24
CA ARG A 123 -2.96 10.21 5.48
C ARG A 123 -4.01 10.99 4.69
N ARG A 124 -3.66 12.18 4.24
CA ARG A 124 -4.41 12.84 3.16
C ARG A 124 -3.90 12.34 1.81
N PHE A 125 -4.72 12.51 0.77
CA PHE A 125 -4.26 12.19 -0.57
C PHE A 125 -3.00 12.97 -0.91
N PRO A 126 -2.00 12.32 -1.54
CA PRO A 126 -0.78 13.00 -1.94
C PRO A 126 -1.08 14.18 -2.87
N THR A 127 -0.58 15.36 -2.51
CA THR A 127 -0.53 16.51 -3.41
C THR A 127 0.79 16.52 -4.18
N PRO A 128 0.90 17.22 -5.32
CA PRO A 128 2.16 17.36 -6.04
C PRO A 128 3.31 17.87 -5.15
N LEU A 129 3.01 18.84 -4.26
CA LEU A 129 3.99 19.39 -3.33
C LEU A 129 4.40 18.38 -2.26
N ALA A 130 3.44 17.59 -1.73
CA ALA A 130 3.74 16.55 -0.76
C ALA A 130 4.66 15.48 -1.33
N LEU A 131 4.41 15.04 -2.59
CA LEU A 131 5.28 14.09 -3.27
C LEU A 131 6.65 14.68 -3.59
N ALA A 132 6.72 15.93 -4.05
CA ALA A 132 8.00 16.61 -4.27
C ALA A 132 8.84 16.69 -2.98
N PHE A 133 8.24 17.05 -1.85
CA PHE A 133 8.91 17.09 -0.54
C PHE A 133 9.38 15.70 -0.08
N GLU A 134 8.57 14.67 -0.35
CA GLU A 134 8.92 13.28 0.00
C GLU A 134 10.13 12.81 -0.81
N VAL A 135 10.12 12.96 -2.13
CA VAL A 135 11.24 12.52 -3.00
C VAL A 135 12.50 13.32 -2.76
N MET A 136 12.41 14.63 -2.51
CA MET A 136 13.54 15.49 -2.18
C MET A 136 14.10 15.25 -0.77
N GLY A 137 13.42 14.45 0.06
CA GLY A 137 13.83 14.16 1.43
C GLY A 137 13.57 15.29 2.44
N ILE A 138 12.84 16.33 2.05
CA ILE A 138 12.51 17.48 2.90
C ILE A 138 11.70 17.05 4.11
N ASN A 139 10.74 16.13 3.92
CA ASN A 139 9.92 15.58 5.01
C ASN A 139 10.74 14.82 6.04
N ARG A 140 11.87 14.21 5.64
CA ARG A 140 12.79 13.51 6.54
C ARG A 140 13.69 14.47 7.30
N LEU A 141 14.18 15.54 6.65
CA LEU A 141 15.05 16.54 7.26
C LEU A 141 14.28 17.47 8.19
N PHE A 142 13.06 17.83 7.81
CA PHE A 142 12.17 18.74 8.55
C PHE A 142 10.79 18.09 8.74
N PRO A 143 10.65 17.07 9.61
CA PRO A 143 9.40 16.32 9.76
C PRO A 143 8.22 17.17 10.24
N GLY A 144 8.48 18.28 10.93
CA GLY A 144 7.47 19.24 11.40
C GLY A 144 7.00 20.25 10.36
N ASN A 145 7.49 20.21 9.11
CA ASN A 145 7.04 21.16 8.09
C ASN A 145 5.53 21.05 7.80
N PRO A 146 4.84 22.16 7.43
CA PRO A 146 3.39 22.17 7.25
C PRO A 146 2.87 21.17 6.20
N VAL A 147 3.62 20.94 5.14
CA VAL A 147 3.26 20.00 4.07
C VAL A 147 3.24 18.57 4.59
N ASN A 148 4.28 18.15 5.32
CA ASN A 148 4.36 16.82 5.91
C ASN A 148 3.31 16.63 7.02
N ARG A 149 3.14 17.65 7.91
CA ARG A 149 2.10 17.61 8.96
C ARG A 149 0.72 17.36 8.37
N ARG A 150 0.36 18.13 7.32
CA ARG A 150 -0.90 17.98 6.63
C ARG A 150 -1.01 16.62 5.94
N TYR A 151 0.00 16.21 5.18
CA TYR A 151 -0.01 14.95 4.42
C TYR A 151 -0.16 13.73 5.33
N ARG A 152 0.55 13.71 6.47
CA ARG A 152 0.54 12.59 7.43
C ARG A 152 -0.53 12.71 8.51
N CYS A 153 -1.48 13.63 8.37
CA CYS A 153 -2.55 13.86 9.35
C CYS A 153 -2.05 14.08 10.78
N LEU A 154 -0.87 14.73 10.94
CA LEU A 154 -0.31 15.02 12.28
C LEU A 154 -1.07 16.16 12.99
N ASP A 155 -2.04 16.74 12.33
CA ASP A 155 -2.96 17.78 12.79
C ASP A 155 -4.33 17.22 13.19
N LEU A 156 -4.56 15.91 13.05
CA LEU A 156 -5.83 15.25 13.40
C LEU A 156 -5.75 14.57 14.78
N ASP A 157 -6.87 14.63 15.49
CA ASP A 157 -7.11 13.83 16.70
C ASP A 157 -7.59 12.43 16.31
N LEU A 158 -6.64 11.47 16.26
CA LEU A 158 -6.92 10.09 15.90
C LEU A 158 -7.67 9.29 16.98
N SER A 159 -8.04 9.90 18.10
CA SER A 159 -8.89 9.27 19.12
C SER A 159 -10.38 9.36 18.80
N LYS A 160 -10.76 10.11 17.75
CA LYS A 160 -12.16 10.37 17.39
C LYS A 160 -12.49 9.83 16.00
N PRO A 161 -13.71 9.30 15.80
CA PRO A 161 -14.20 8.96 14.47
C PRO A 161 -14.16 10.17 13.53
N SER A 162 -13.77 9.94 12.29
CA SER A 162 -13.67 11.02 11.29
C SER A 162 -13.82 10.49 9.87
N GLU A 163 -14.11 11.40 8.94
CA GLU A 163 -13.96 11.10 7.52
C GLU A 163 -12.46 11.06 7.18
N ALA A 164 -12.04 9.98 6.49
CA ALA A 164 -10.65 9.77 6.08
C ALA A 164 -10.48 10.06 4.59
N GLU A 165 -9.23 10.37 4.17
CA GLU A 165 -8.89 10.50 2.75
C GLU A 165 -8.12 9.28 2.25
N GLN A 166 -7.07 8.87 2.96
CA GLN A 166 -6.18 7.77 2.56
C GLN A 166 -5.90 6.86 3.76
N PRO A 167 -6.77 5.86 4.02
CA PRO A 167 -6.42 4.75 4.89
C PRO A 167 -5.37 3.85 4.24
N PRO A 168 -4.61 3.06 5.01
CA PRO A 168 -3.66 2.11 4.45
C PRO A 168 -4.36 0.86 3.92
N GLY A 169 -3.88 0.32 2.81
CA GLY A 169 -4.31 -0.98 2.29
C GLY A 169 -4.01 -2.16 3.23
N ALA A 170 -3.25 -1.92 4.31
CA ALA A 170 -2.94 -2.91 5.32
C ALA A 170 -4.15 -3.30 6.19
N PHE A 171 -5.10 -2.39 6.36
CA PHE A 171 -6.34 -2.59 7.12
C PHE A 171 -7.45 -1.75 6.51
N LEU A 172 -8.16 -2.31 5.54
CA LEU A 172 -9.16 -1.59 4.76
C LEU A 172 -10.39 -2.46 4.52
N MET A 173 -11.54 -2.01 4.99
CA MET A 173 -12.83 -2.58 4.63
C MET A 173 -13.45 -1.80 3.48
N PHE A 174 -14.08 -2.49 2.54
CA PHE A 174 -14.84 -1.87 1.46
C PHE A 174 -16.00 -2.77 1.03
N ARG A 175 -17.06 -2.15 0.49
CA ARG A 175 -18.15 -2.89 -0.15
C ARG A 175 -17.64 -3.56 -1.43
N ARG A 176 -18.00 -4.82 -1.63
CA ARG A 176 -17.67 -5.56 -2.87
C ARG A 176 -18.20 -4.83 -4.12
N GLU A 177 -19.36 -4.20 -4.02
CA GLU A 177 -19.91 -3.38 -5.09
C GLU A 177 -18.98 -2.24 -5.52
N VAL A 178 -18.28 -1.60 -4.56
CA VAL A 178 -17.30 -0.55 -4.86
C VAL A 178 -16.17 -1.11 -5.71
N TRP A 179 -15.63 -2.29 -5.32
CA TRP A 179 -14.60 -2.96 -6.09
C TRP A 179 -15.06 -3.30 -7.52
N GLN A 180 -16.29 -3.79 -7.67
CA GLN A 180 -16.89 -4.10 -8.99
C GLN A 180 -17.03 -2.84 -9.84
N ARG A 181 -17.60 -1.75 -9.29
CA ARG A 181 -17.79 -0.48 -10.00
C ARG A 181 -16.49 0.17 -10.44
N LEU A 182 -15.41 -0.02 -9.68
CA LEU A 182 -14.08 0.52 -9.99
C LEU A 182 -13.28 -0.40 -10.93
N GLY A 183 -13.74 -1.63 -11.20
CA GLY A 183 -12.99 -2.64 -11.93
C GLY A 183 -11.78 -3.17 -11.16
N GLY A 184 -11.83 -3.11 -9.82
CA GLY A 184 -10.79 -3.61 -8.93
C GLY A 184 -9.63 -2.64 -8.70
N PHE A 185 -8.58 -3.18 -8.08
CA PHE A 185 -7.29 -2.49 -7.91
C PHE A 185 -6.54 -2.46 -9.25
N ASP A 186 -5.90 -1.34 -9.56
CA ASP A 186 -5.17 -1.17 -10.81
C ASP A 186 -3.85 -1.96 -10.79
N THR A 187 -3.78 -3.03 -11.58
CA THR A 187 -2.63 -3.94 -11.66
C THR A 187 -1.39 -3.33 -12.30
N GLN A 188 -1.49 -2.12 -12.84
CA GLN A 188 -0.33 -1.39 -13.31
C GLN A 188 0.60 -0.98 -12.16
N PHE A 189 0.11 -0.86 -10.91
CA PHE A 189 0.92 -0.66 -9.71
C PHE A 189 1.61 -1.97 -9.30
N HIS A 190 2.55 -2.42 -10.10
CA HIS A 190 3.30 -3.66 -9.87
C HIS A 190 4.74 -3.33 -9.45
N PRO A 191 5.32 -4.01 -8.45
CA PRO A 191 4.73 -5.08 -7.64
C PRO A 191 3.83 -4.58 -6.50
N LEU A 192 3.99 -3.34 -6.03
CA LEU A 192 3.24 -2.72 -4.93
C LEU A 192 3.46 -1.20 -4.87
N TRP A 193 2.79 -0.53 -3.93
CA TRP A 193 2.70 0.89 -3.63
C TRP A 193 1.77 1.68 -4.53
N PHE A 194 0.98 2.53 -3.89
CA PHE A 194 -0.01 3.43 -4.47
C PHE A 194 -1.25 2.76 -5.10
N GLU A 195 -1.34 1.41 -5.18
CA GLU A 195 -2.54 0.70 -5.64
C GLU A 195 -3.73 0.93 -4.72
N ASP A 196 -3.49 0.95 -3.40
CA ASP A 196 -4.48 1.26 -2.37
C ASP A 196 -4.89 2.73 -2.42
N VAL A 197 -3.92 3.64 -2.53
CA VAL A 197 -4.16 5.08 -2.66
C VAL A 197 -4.98 5.39 -3.92
N ASP A 198 -4.67 4.74 -5.03
CA ASP A 198 -5.40 4.85 -6.28
C ASP A 198 -6.84 4.34 -6.16
N PHE A 199 -7.02 3.16 -5.57
CA PHE A 199 -8.33 2.54 -5.37
C PHE A 199 -9.23 3.44 -4.52
N VAL A 200 -8.73 3.88 -3.37
CA VAL A 200 -9.43 4.78 -2.45
C VAL A 200 -9.75 6.12 -3.12
N LYS A 201 -8.79 6.69 -3.87
CA LYS A 201 -9.00 7.95 -4.60
C LYS A 201 -10.10 7.82 -5.65
N ARG A 202 -10.13 6.70 -6.41
CA ARG A 202 -11.20 6.45 -7.39
C ARG A 202 -12.57 6.29 -6.73
N ALA A 203 -12.64 5.66 -5.54
CA ALA A 203 -13.88 5.56 -4.78
C ALA A 203 -14.40 6.95 -4.35
N CYS A 204 -13.54 7.82 -3.86
CA CYS A 204 -13.90 9.20 -3.55
C CYS A 204 -14.39 9.99 -4.77
N LEU A 205 -13.81 9.74 -5.96
CA LEU A 205 -14.27 10.37 -7.22
C LEU A 205 -15.68 9.89 -7.65
N LEU A 206 -16.15 8.74 -7.14
CA LEU A 206 -17.54 8.30 -7.28
C LEU A 206 -18.49 8.93 -6.24
N GLY A 207 -18.00 9.86 -5.39
CA GLY A 207 -18.77 10.50 -4.33
C GLY A 207 -18.87 9.68 -3.04
N LEU A 208 -18.13 8.57 -2.93
CA LEU A 208 -18.15 7.73 -1.72
C LEU A 208 -17.22 8.29 -0.65
N LYS A 209 -17.67 8.21 0.60
CA LYS A 209 -16.92 8.57 1.79
C LYS A 209 -16.16 7.40 2.36
N ILE A 210 -15.12 7.71 3.12
CA ILE A 210 -14.31 6.77 3.86
C ILE A 210 -14.46 7.09 5.34
N GLN A 211 -14.84 6.10 6.15
CA GLN A 211 -15.02 6.29 7.58
C GLN A 211 -13.81 5.73 8.34
N TYR A 212 -13.25 6.53 9.24
CA TYR A 212 -12.27 6.10 10.23
C TYR A 212 -12.94 5.91 11.59
N LEU A 213 -12.72 4.75 12.21
CA LEU A 213 -13.30 4.33 13.48
C LEU A 213 -12.19 3.90 14.44
N PRO A 214 -11.74 4.76 15.38
CA PRO A 214 -10.62 4.48 16.28
C PRO A 214 -10.90 3.37 17.30
N GLU A 215 -12.16 3.06 17.58
CA GLU A 215 -12.56 1.94 18.45
C GLU A 215 -12.28 0.57 17.83
N VAL A 216 -12.16 0.49 16.50
CA VAL A 216 -11.73 -0.73 15.83
C VAL A 216 -10.21 -0.68 15.67
N THR A 217 -9.52 -1.55 16.39
CA THR A 217 -8.06 -1.53 16.46
C THR A 217 -7.44 -2.80 15.89
N ALA A 218 -6.30 -2.64 15.24
CA ALA A 218 -5.48 -3.76 14.81
C ALA A 218 -4.00 -3.44 15.08
N ARG A 219 -3.25 -4.46 15.50
CA ARG A 219 -1.79 -4.38 15.66
C ARG A 219 -1.12 -4.61 14.32
N HIS A 220 -0.16 -3.77 13.97
CA HIS A 220 0.56 -3.86 12.71
C HIS A 220 2.07 -3.79 12.96
N GLN A 221 2.79 -4.83 12.57
CA GLN A 221 4.23 -4.89 12.74
C GLN A 221 4.96 -3.95 11.76
N GLY A 222 4.50 -3.92 10.51
CA GLY A 222 5.00 -3.05 9.45
C GLY A 222 6.29 -3.52 8.77
N GLY A 223 6.38 -3.29 7.46
CA GLY A 223 7.61 -3.48 6.68
C GLY A 223 7.97 -4.91 6.32
N HIS A 224 7.20 -5.92 6.74
CA HIS A 224 7.53 -7.33 6.54
C HIS A 224 7.63 -7.70 5.06
N SER A 225 6.61 -7.40 4.27
CA SER A 225 6.53 -7.79 2.84
C SER A 225 7.63 -7.18 1.95
N ILE A 226 8.24 -6.07 2.36
CA ILE A 226 9.30 -5.39 1.61
C ILE A 226 10.71 -5.72 2.11
N ALA A 227 10.85 -6.35 3.27
CA ALA A 227 12.16 -6.66 3.86
C ALA A 227 13.00 -7.59 2.99
N GLY A 228 12.34 -8.55 2.31
CA GLY A 228 12.99 -9.51 1.40
C GLY A 228 13.23 -9.00 -0.02
N MET A 229 12.82 -7.75 -0.35
CA MET A 229 13.06 -7.20 -1.68
C MET A 229 14.48 -6.67 -1.82
N ASP A 230 15.09 -6.92 -2.99
CA ASP A 230 16.33 -6.24 -3.35
C ASP A 230 16.17 -4.72 -3.27
N TRP A 231 17.14 -4.05 -2.64
CA TRP A 231 17.08 -2.61 -2.42
C TRP A 231 16.87 -1.81 -3.70
N GLY A 232 17.60 -2.13 -4.78
CA GLY A 232 17.47 -1.41 -6.05
C GLY A 232 16.11 -1.61 -6.69
N CYS A 233 15.59 -2.85 -6.68
CA CYS A 233 14.24 -3.15 -7.17
C CYS A 233 13.17 -2.42 -6.35
N ARG A 234 13.34 -2.35 -5.03
CA ARG A 234 12.44 -1.64 -4.13
C ARG A 234 12.38 -0.14 -4.44
N GLU A 235 13.54 0.50 -4.56
CA GLU A 235 13.62 1.92 -4.90
C GLU A 235 12.97 2.19 -6.26
N VAL A 236 13.38 1.51 -7.33
CA VAL A 236 12.82 1.71 -8.68
C VAL A 236 11.31 1.52 -8.69
N SER A 237 10.80 0.46 -8.07
CA SER A 237 9.37 0.15 -8.03
C SER A 237 8.57 1.25 -7.31
N TRP A 238 9.09 1.77 -6.19
CA TRP A 238 8.44 2.83 -5.44
C TRP A 238 8.32 4.11 -6.28
N TYR A 239 9.42 4.53 -6.94
CA TYR A 239 9.38 5.73 -7.79
C TYR A 239 8.49 5.55 -9.03
N VAL A 240 8.49 4.37 -9.64
CA VAL A 240 7.61 4.06 -10.77
C VAL A 240 6.14 4.14 -10.36
N SER A 241 5.77 3.56 -9.21
CA SER A 241 4.42 3.61 -8.69
C SER A 241 4.00 5.03 -8.31
N LEU A 242 4.90 5.82 -7.70
CA LEU A 242 4.67 7.25 -7.42
C LEU A 242 4.40 8.05 -8.71
N LEU A 243 5.25 7.88 -9.72
CA LEU A 243 5.08 8.58 -11.00
C LEU A 243 3.79 8.15 -11.72
N ARG A 244 3.41 6.88 -11.61
CA ARG A 244 2.14 6.35 -12.15
C ARG A 244 0.94 6.99 -11.45
N TYR A 245 0.95 7.05 -10.12
CA TYR A 245 -0.09 7.76 -9.37
C TYR A 245 -0.16 9.23 -9.78
N ALA A 246 0.97 9.91 -9.86
CA ALA A 246 1.03 11.30 -10.26
C ALA A 246 0.51 11.53 -11.69
N SER A 247 0.85 10.66 -12.65
CA SER A 247 0.38 10.75 -14.04
C SER A 247 -1.13 10.54 -14.17
N LYS A 248 -1.71 9.72 -13.30
CA LYS A 248 -3.13 9.37 -13.30
C LYS A 248 -4.01 10.43 -12.63
N HIS A 249 -3.50 11.08 -11.58
CA HIS A 249 -4.31 11.92 -10.71
C HIS A 249 -3.96 13.41 -10.71
N PHE A 250 -2.84 13.79 -11.31
CA PHE A 250 -2.43 15.19 -11.34
C PHE A 250 -2.58 15.80 -12.75
N ARG A 251 -2.74 17.13 -12.78
CA ARG A 251 -2.68 17.87 -14.05
C ARG A 251 -1.27 17.76 -14.67
N PRO A 252 -1.14 17.81 -16.01
CA PRO A 252 0.13 17.57 -16.70
C PRO A 252 1.31 18.40 -16.18
N TYR A 253 1.10 19.69 -15.87
CA TYR A 253 2.17 20.55 -15.33
C TYR A 253 2.62 20.12 -13.93
N ALA A 254 1.69 19.71 -13.06
CA ALA A 254 1.99 19.25 -11.73
C ALA A 254 2.71 17.89 -11.76
N TYR A 255 2.29 16.99 -12.64
CA TYR A 255 2.98 15.73 -12.90
C TYR A 255 4.42 15.94 -13.36
N ARG A 256 4.64 16.86 -14.34
CA ARG A 256 5.99 17.23 -14.79
C ARG A 256 6.84 17.80 -13.66
N GLY A 257 6.26 18.62 -12.77
CA GLY A 257 6.94 19.15 -11.59
C GLY A 257 7.40 18.06 -10.62
N VAL A 258 6.53 17.06 -10.35
CA VAL A 258 6.91 15.88 -9.52
C VAL A 258 8.01 15.08 -10.23
N SER A 259 7.91 14.86 -11.53
CA SER A 259 8.94 14.14 -12.30
C SER A 259 10.29 14.86 -12.26
N ALA A 260 10.29 16.20 -12.37
CA ALA A 260 11.51 17.01 -12.21
C ALA A 260 12.12 16.87 -10.81
N ALA A 261 11.27 16.88 -9.75
CA ALA A 261 11.74 16.66 -8.39
C ALA A 261 12.37 15.26 -8.22
N VAL A 262 11.83 14.24 -8.88
CA VAL A 262 12.43 12.88 -8.90
C VAL A 262 13.78 12.89 -9.59
N VAL A 263 13.93 13.54 -10.75
CA VAL A 263 15.23 13.66 -11.45
C VAL A 263 16.27 14.32 -10.55
N LEU A 264 15.93 15.49 -9.99
CA LEU A 264 16.84 16.24 -9.11
C LEU A 264 17.24 15.42 -7.87
N SER A 265 16.25 14.81 -7.19
CA SER A 265 16.53 14.01 -6.01
C SER A 265 17.39 12.78 -6.29
N SER A 266 17.28 12.20 -7.47
CA SER A 266 18.08 11.03 -7.88
C SER A 266 19.57 11.35 -7.90
N ILE A 267 19.95 12.58 -8.30
CA ILE A 267 21.36 13.03 -8.31
C ILE A 267 21.89 13.05 -6.87
N PHE A 268 21.18 13.72 -5.95
CA PHE A 268 21.60 13.81 -4.53
C PHE A 268 21.65 12.44 -3.86
N ARG A 269 20.66 11.59 -4.13
CA ARG A 269 20.57 10.24 -3.56
C ARG A 269 21.67 9.32 -4.07
N ALA A 270 22.07 9.45 -5.36
CA ALA A 270 23.22 8.71 -5.90
C ALA A 270 24.51 9.08 -5.15
N VAL A 271 24.78 10.38 -4.98
CA VAL A 271 25.96 10.88 -4.25
C VAL A 271 25.95 10.40 -2.80
N ILE A 272 24.85 10.60 -2.08
CA ILE A 272 24.72 10.15 -0.67
C ILE A 272 24.90 8.63 -0.58
N GLY A 273 24.35 7.87 -1.52
CA GLY A 273 24.45 6.41 -1.56
C GLY A 273 25.89 5.93 -1.75
N ILE A 274 26.66 6.58 -2.64
CA ILE A 274 28.11 6.28 -2.82
C ILE A 274 28.87 6.50 -1.51
N LEU A 275 28.66 7.66 -0.90
CA LEU A 275 29.37 8.02 0.35
C LEU A 275 29.02 7.05 1.49
N ARG A 276 27.74 6.63 1.59
CA ARG A 276 27.26 5.76 2.66
C ARG A 276 27.68 4.30 2.50
N TRP A 277 27.63 3.77 1.27
CA TRP A 277 27.83 2.33 1.02
C TRP A 277 29.14 2.01 0.33
N ARG A 278 29.93 3.01 -0.02
CA ARG A 278 31.22 2.86 -0.74
C ARG A 278 31.10 1.96 -1.99
N SER A 279 29.98 2.08 -2.70
CA SER A 279 29.60 1.27 -3.87
C SER A 279 29.06 2.13 -4.99
N LEU A 280 29.28 1.74 -6.24
CA LEU A 280 28.70 2.41 -7.42
C LEU A 280 27.26 1.96 -7.72
N ARG A 281 26.73 0.98 -6.99
CA ARG A 281 25.37 0.47 -7.17
C ARG A 281 24.30 1.57 -7.08
N PRO A 282 24.33 2.55 -6.15
CA PRO A 282 23.41 3.66 -6.10
C PRO A 282 23.36 4.48 -7.38
N ILE A 283 24.49 4.67 -8.07
CA ILE A 283 24.50 5.40 -9.34
C ILE A 283 23.60 4.72 -10.36
N ARG A 284 23.74 3.40 -10.54
CA ARG A 284 22.95 2.65 -11.52
C ARG A 284 21.44 2.73 -11.22
N VAL A 285 21.07 2.57 -9.94
CA VAL A 285 19.68 2.62 -9.50
C VAL A 285 19.08 4.00 -9.72
N TYR A 286 19.74 5.06 -9.24
CA TYR A 286 19.22 6.41 -9.37
C TYR A 286 19.35 7.01 -10.76
N ALA A 287 20.31 6.57 -11.59
CA ALA A 287 20.36 6.89 -13.00
C ALA A 287 19.14 6.31 -13.76
N GLU A 288 18.75 5.06 -13.42
CA GLU A 288 17.55 4.46 -14.01
C GLU A 288 16.27 5.20 -13.56
N ILE A 289 16.16 5.56 -12.28
CA ILE A 289 15.04 6.36 -11.77
C ILE A 289 14.98 7.71 -12.47
N ALA A 290 16.12 8.41 -12.61
CA ALA A 290 16.20 9.70 -13.30
C ALA A 290 15.83 9.58 -14.78
N ARG A 291 16.28 8.51 -15.47
CA ARG A 291 15.94 8.22 -16.86
C ARG A 291 14.43 8.02 -17.02
N ILE A 292 13.81 7.22 -16.14
CA ILE A 292 12.36 6.99 -16.15
C ILE A 292 11.60 8.30 -15.93
N ALA A 293 11.97 9.07 -14.90
CA ALA A 293 11.32 10.32 -14.59
C ALA A 293 11.50 11.37 -15.70
N GLY A 294 12.68 11.42 -16.34
CA GLY A 294 12.95 12.28 -17.51
C GLY A 294 12.06 11.94 -18.70
N LEU A 295 11.89 10.65 -19.02
CA LEU A 295 10.96 10.20 -20.05
C LEU A 295 9.51 10.57 -19.71
N CYS A 296 9.11 10.47 -18.46
CA CYS A 296 7.79 10.87 -17.97
C CYS A 296 7.52 12.36 -18.16
N MET A 297 8.53 13.22 -17.96
CA MET A 297 8.40 14.66 -18.21
C MET A 297 8.11 14.98 -19.68
N ILE A 298 8.69 14.20 -20.60
CA ILE A 298 8.56 14.41 -22.06
C ILE A 298 7.24 13.80 -22.55
N SER A 299 6.99 12.53 -22.24
CA SER A 299 5.85 11.77 -22.78
C SER A 299 4.51 12.11 -22.12
N GLY A 300 4.51 12.69 -20.91
CA GLY A 300 3.30 12.98 -20.14
C GLY A 300 2.62 11.75 -19.51
N HIS A 301 3.19 10.55 -19.66
CA HIS A 301 2.67 9.31 -19.04
C HIS A 301 3.81 8.33 -18.72
N VAL A 302 3.52 7.41 -17.80
CA VAL A 302 4.45 6.33 -17.43
C VAL A 302 4.26 5.16 -18.40
N ARG A 303 5.30 4.83 -19.20
CA ARG A 303 5.30 3.60 -19.99
C ARG A 303 5.33 2.38 -19.07
N GLN A 304 4.74 1.26 -19.52
CA GLN A 304 4.88 -0.01 -18.81
C GLN A 304 6.35 -0.40 -18.72
N LEU A 305 6.93 -0.25 -17.54
CA LEU A 305 8.30 -0.65 -17.25
C LEU A 305 8.22 -1.89 -16.38
N LYS A 306 8.64 -3.02 -16.91
CA LYS A 306 8.96 -4.19 -16.08
C LYS A 306 10.29 -3.90 -15.40
N CYS A 307 10.36 -4.07 -14.09
CA CYS A 307 11.65 -4.11 -13.39
C CYS A 307 12.49 -5.18 -14.07
N SER A 308 13.57 -4.79 -14.74
CA SER A 308 14.45 -5.76 -15.38
C SER A 308 15.12 -6.57 -14.25
N THR A 309 15.06 -7.88 -14.36
CA THR A 309 15.69 -8.85 -13.43
C THR A 309 17.22 -8.71 -13.34
N SER A 310 17.81 -7.73 -14.01
CA SER A 310 19.24 -7.45 -14.04
C SER A 310 19.85 -7.00 -12.70
N TYR A 311 19.02 -6.60 -11.71
CA TYR A 311 19.50 -6.19 -10.39
C TYR A 311 19.69 -7.35 -9.40
N SER A 312 19.14 -8.55 -9.70
CA SER A 312 19.19 -9.71 -8.80
C SER A 312 20.46 -10.57 -8.94
N LYS A 313 21.38 -10.26 -9.88
CA LYS A 313 22.59 -11.06 -10.17
C LYS A 313 23.88 -10.28 -10.00
N ALA A 314 24.04 -9.51 -8.95
CA ALA A 314 25.33 -8.92 -8.58
C ALA A 314 25.38 -8.76 -7.06
N GLY A 315 25.64 -9.83 -6.36
CA GLY A 315 26.00 -9.91 -4.97
C GLY A 315 27.03 -10.98 -4.81
#